data_7500b251f1f352a994a4bbc011c251f0
#
_entry.id   7500b251f1f352a994a4bbc011c251f0
#
_cell.length_a   1.000
_cell.length_b   1.000
_cell.length_c   1.000
_cell.angle_alpha   90.00
_cell.angle_beta   90.00
_cell.angle_gamma   90.00
#
_symmetry.space_group_name_H-M   'P 1'
#
loop_
_entity.id
_entity.type
_entity.pdbx_description
1 polymer ?
#
loop_
_entity_poly.entity_id
_entity_poly.type
_entity_poly.pdbx_seq_one_letter_code
_entity_poly.pdbx_strand_id
1 'polypeptide(L)' 'MKDLTAETSNGRAIALARHIARGDVDAANKTVPPLSLEEAGAQIVSLARLCGQLLRRVPNGDALLNEWALDIAKKA' A
#
# COMPACT_ATOMS: atom_id res chain seq x y z
N MET A 1 -8.64 5.29 24.33
CA MET A 1 -8.03 4.00 23.94
C MET A 1 -7.52 4.10 22.50
N LYS A 2 -6.33 3.62 22.24
CA LYS A 2 -5.80 3.64 20.87
C LYS A 2 -6.57 2.68 19.96
N ASP A 3 -6.73 3.08 18.72
CA ASP A 3 -7.29 2.21 17.69
C ASP A 3 -6.23 1.21 17.24
N LEU A 4 -6.24 0.03 17.84
CA LEU A 4 -5.27 -1.03 17.55
C LEU A 4 -5.37 -1.49 16.09
N THR A 5 -6.58 -1.46 15.50
CA THR A 5 -6.79 -1.84 14.10
C THR A 5 -6.03 -0.90 13.17
N ALA A 6 -6.13 0.41 13.40
CA ALA A 6 -5.43 1.40 12.59
C ALA A 6 -3.92 1.29 12.74
N GLU A 7 -3.42 1.12 13.99
CA GLU A 7 -1.98 0.94 14.23
C GLU A 7 -1.45 -0.31 13.52
N THR A 8 -2.16 -1.41 13.64
CA THR A 8 -1.79 -2.67 13.01
C THR A 8 -1.79 -2.52 11.48
N SER A 9 -2.81 -1.86 10.93
CA SER A 9 -2.91 -1.63 9.49
C SER A 9 -1.77 -0.76 8.98
N ASN A 10 -1.40 0.28 9.71
CA ASN A 10 -0.29 1.16 9.33
C ASN A 10 1.05 0.42 9.38
N GLY A 11 1.29 -0.34 10.45
CA GLY A 11 2.51 -1.14 10.55
C GLY A 11 2.62 -2.19 9.46
N ARG A 12 1.49 -2.82 9.14
CA ARG A 12 1.41 -3.81 8.08
C ARG A 12 1.66 -3.18 6.71
N ALA A 13 1.15 -1.97 6.49
CA ALA A 13 1.37 -1.23 5.25
C ALA A 13 2.85 -0.95 5.03
N ILE A 14 3.56 -0.53 6.07
CA ILE A 14 5.01 -0.28 5.99
C ILE A 14 5.76 -1.58 5.66
N ALA A 15 5.43 -2.66 6.35
CA ALA A 15 6.08 -3.96 6.12
C ALA A 15 5.84 -4.45 4.69
N LEU A 16 4.61 -4.34 4.19
CA LEU A 16 4.27 -4.72 2.83
C LEU A 16 5.07 -3.91 1.81
N ALA A 17 5.13 -2.59 2.00
CA ALA A 17 5.87 -1.71 1.10
C ALA A 17 7.35 -2.09 1.05
N ARG A 18 7.96 -2.41 2.20
CA ARG A 18 9.36 -2.83 2.25
C ARG A 18 9.60 -4.14 1.51
N HIS A 19 8.74 -5.13 1.71
CA HIS A 19 8.88 -6.42 1.03
C HIS A 19 8.75 -6.27 -0.49
N ILE A 20 7.76 -5.51 -0.93
CA ILE A 20 7.54 -5.28 -2.36
C ILE A 20 8.71 -4.50 -2.97
N ALA A 21 9.23 -3.48 -2.27
CA ALA A 21 10.39 -2.72 -2.76
C ALA A 21 11.63 -3.61 -2.93
N ARG A 22 11.74 -4.66 -2.12
CA ARG A 22 12.84 -5.64 -2.23
C ARG A 22 12.57 -6.76 -3.23
N GLY A 23 11.38 -6.78 -3.84
CA GLY A 23 10.98 -7.85 -4.74
C GLY A 23 10.59 -9.15 -4.05
N ASP A 24 10.35 -9.10 -2.74
CA ASP A 24 10.01 -10.29 -1.94
C ASP A 24 8.50 -10.42 -1.79
N VAL A 25 7.86 -10.92 -2.83
CA VAL A 25 6.40 -11.10 -2.88
C VAL A 25 5.95 -12.16 -1.87
N ASP A 26 6.72 -13.21 -1.67
CA ASP A 26 6.39 -14.26 -0.70
C ASP A 26 6.31 -13.72 0.71
N ALA A 27 7.30 -12.91 1.12
CA ALA A 27 7.28 -12.28 2.44
C ALA A 27 6.10 -11.31 2.57
N ALA A 28 5.78 -10.58 1.52
CA ALA A 28 4.62 -9.69 1.51
C ALA A 28 3.33 -10.48 1.74
N ASN A 29 3.15 -11.59 1.03
CA ASN A 29 1.97 -12.45 1.19
C ASN A 29 1.85 -13.03 2.60
N LYS A 30 2.95 -13.39 3.22
CA LYS A 30 2.96 -13.93 4.58
C LYS A 30 2.70 -12.87 5.65
N THR A 31 2.88 -11.61 5.32
CA THR A 31 2.66 -10.50 6.25
C THR A 31 1.17 -10.25 6.49
N VAL A 32 0.32 -10.62 5.55
CA VAL A 32 -1.12 -10.38 5.63
C VAL A 32 -1.83 -11.64 6.12
N PRO A 33 -2.32 -11.64 7.38
CA PRO A 33 -3.17 -12.74 7.87
C PRO A 33 -4.57 -12.63 7.26
N PRO A 34 -5.44 -13.64 7.45
CA PRO A 34 -6.84 -13.49 7.08
C PRO A 34 -7.44 -12.27 7.78
N LEU A 35 -8.12 -11.43 7.04
CA LEU A 35 -8.70 -10.18 7.53
C LEU A 35 -10.22 -10.20 7.39
N SER A 36 -10.92 -9.60 8.36
CA SER A 36 -12.34 -9.29 8.21
C SER A 36 -12.50 -8.20 7.15
N LEU A 37 -13.74 -7.97 6.68
CA LEU A 37 -14.02 -6.89 5.74
C LEU A 37 -13.60 -5.53 6.28
N GLU A 38 -13.87 -5.30 7.57
CA GLU A 38 -13.50 -4.05 8.23
C GLU A 38 -11.98 -3.88 8.27
N GLU A 39 -11.26 -4.92 8.64
CA GLU A 39 -9.80 -4.90 8.69
C GLU A 39 -9.20 -4.73 7.30
N ALA A 40 -9.78 -5.39 6.31
CA ALA A 40 -9.33 -5.25 4.92
C ALA A 40 -9.53 -3.82 4.42
N GLY A 41 -10.67 -3.21 4.74
CA GLY A 41 -10.92 -1.80 4.40
C GLY A 41 -9.91 -0.87 5.04
N ALA A 42 -9.63 -1.07 6.34
CA ALA A 42 -8.62 -0.29 7.05
C ALA A 42 -7.23 -0.46 6.43
N GLN A 43 -6.90 -1.68 5.99
CA GLN A 43 -5.61 -1.96 5.35
C GLN A 43 -5.48 -1.24 4.02
N ILE A 44 -6.54 -1.21 3.23
CA ILE A 44 -6.56 -0.49 1.95
C ILE A 44 -6.31 1.01 2.17
N VAL A 45 -7.00 1.60 3.13
CA VAL A 45 -6.85 3.03 3.45
C VAL A 45 -5.43 3.32 3.93
N SER A 46 -4.86 2.47 4.78
CA SER A 46 -3.49 2.64 5.27
C SER A 46 -2.47 2.60 4.14
N LEU A 47 -2.63 1.66 3.21
CA LEU A 47 -1.76 1.57 2.03
C LEU A 47 -1.89 2.80 1.13
N ALA A 48 -3.12 3.27 0.91
CA ALA A 48 -3.36 4.46 0.10
C ALA A 48 -2.71 5.70 0.72
N ARG A 49 -2.82 5.85 2.04
CA ARG A 49 -2.18 6.96 2.76
C ARG A 49 -0.67 6.91 2.64
N LEU A 50 -0.09 5.74 2.80
CA LEU A 50 1.35 5.55 2.66
C LEU A 50 1.80 5.93 1.25
N CYS A 51 1.10 5.45 0.24
CA CYS A 51 1.40 5.80 -1.15
C CYS A 51 1.32 7.31 -1.38
N GLY A 52 0.29 7.96 -0.87
CA GLY A 52 0.12 9.40 -1.00
C GLY A 52 1.26 10.18 -0.35
N GLN A 53 1.67 9.76 0.84
CA GLN A 53 2.78 10.41 1.55
C GLN A 53 4.10 10.26 0.79
N LEU A 54 4.36 9.09 0.25
CA LEU A 54 5.57 8.84 -0.54
C LEU A 54 5.56 9.65 -1.83
N LEU A 55 4.42 9.73 -2.50
CA LEU A 55 4.29 10.49 -3.74
C LEU A 55 4.57 11.98 -3.55
N ARG A 56 4.21 12.53 -2.39
CA ARG A 56 4.51 13.94 -2.08
C ARG A 56 6.00 14.23 -2.04
N ARG A 57 6.82 13.23 -1.78
CA ARG A 57 8.26 13.35 -1.67
C ARG A 57 8.99 13.03 -2.97
N VAL A 58 8.26 12.54 -3.96
CA VAL A 58 8.83 12.19 -5.26
C VAL A 58 8.57 13.35 -6.22
N PRO A 59 9.62 13.98 -6.79
CA PRO A 59 9.41 14.95 -7.86
C PRO A 59 8.66 14.27 -9.00
N ASN A 60 7.64 14.91 -9.54
CA ASN A 60 6.83 14.37 -10.62
C ASN A 60 6.01 13.12 -10.26
N GLY A 61 5.62 12.97 -8.98
CA GLY A 61 4.80 11.84 -8.56
C GLY A 61 3.50 11.70 -9.35
N ASP A 62 2.81 12.82 -9.62
CA ASP A 62 1.58 12.81 -10.42
C ASP A 62 1.84 12.35 -11.85
N ALA A 63 2.96 12.76 -12.44
CA ALA A 63 3.33 12.32 -13.80
C ALA A 63 3.57 10.82 -13.85
N LEU A 64 4.19 10.25 -12.82
CA LEU A 64 4.39 8.81 -12.71
C LEU A 64 3.05 8.06 -12.64
N LEU A 65 2.12 8.57 -11.84
CA LEU A 65 0.80 7.95 -11.72
C LEU A 65 0.05 8.00 -13.05
N ASN A 66 0.13 9.11 -13.77
CA ASN A 66 -0.49 9.24 -15.08
C ASN A 66 0.12 8.24 -16.08
N GLU A 67 1.43 8.08 -16.04
CA GLU A 67 2.15 7.13 -16.89
C GLU A 67 1.68 5.71 -16.61
N TRP A 68 1.59 5.32 -15.33
CA TRP A 68 1.11 4.00 -14.94
C TRP A 68 -0.35 3.78 -15.33
N ALA A 69 -1.18 4.80 -15.17
CA ALA A 69 -2.59 4.72 -15.56
C ALA A 69 -2.74 4.48 -17.07
N LEU A 70 -1.92 5.14 -17.88
CA LEU A 70 -1.91 4.95 -19.32
C LEU A 70 -1.45 3.53 -19.70
N ASP A 71 -0.44 3.02 -19.01
CA ASP A 71 0.05 1.66 -19.24
C ASP A 71 -1.05 0.62 -18.93
N ILE A 72 -1.77 0.79 -17.84
CA ILE A 72 -2.86 -0.09 -17.47
C ILE A 72 -3.97 -0.03 -18.53
N ALA A 73 -4.31 1.18 -18.99
CA ALA A 73 -5.34 1.36 -20.02
C ALA A 73 -4.97 0.67 -21.34
N LYS A 74 -3.69 0.69 -21.70
CA LYS A 74 -3.19 0.05 -22.92
C LYS A 74 -3.27 -1.48 -22.85
N LYS A 75 -3.18 -2.04 -21.66
CA LYS A 75 -3.22 -3.49 -21.45
C LYS A 75 -4.64 -4.03 -21.29
N ALA A 76 -5.60 -3.17 -21.04
CA ALA A 76 -7.00 -3.57 -20.80
C ALA A 76 -7.71 -4.00 -22.07
#